data_04431190b218f0db4115a5b99324768a
#
_entry.id   04431190b218f0db4115a5b99324768a
#
_cell.length_a   1.000
_cell.length_b   1.000
_cell.length_c   1.000
_cell.angle_alpha   90.00
_cell.angle_beta   90.00
_cell.angle_gamma   90.00
#
_symmetry.space_group_name_H-M   'P 1'
#
loop_
_entity.id
_entity.type
_entity.pdbx_description
1 polymer ?
#
loop_
_entity_poly.entity_id
_entity_poly.type
_entity_poly.pdbx_seq_one_letter_code
_entity_poly.pdbx_strand_id
1 'polypeptide(L)'
;MDKSSNRKYPSVREVSDTERVSMVKEMFATVTKKYDFLNHLLSLRRDVAWRRFTVKKMQFFKTGRLLDVACGTADLSIDAALRHDRISITGIDFVFEMLDTGRDKIKRKGLDRRISLMQSDAMELPFCDNSFDAVAVAFGVRNMPNREKALREMLRVTVPGGSVMVLEMTFIQNRMFKIIYHIYLNYLLPRLAKYFSPNPAAYHYLADSIMNFPNPDAFARMMEEAGMVGVKKYPLTFGVTYLHTGTKPGA
;
A
#
# COMPACT_ATOMS: atom_id res chain seq x y z
N MET A 1 -10.64 33.96 0.16
CA MET A 1 -9.18 33.88 0.07
C MET A 1 -8.79 32.41 0.00
N ASP A 2 -8.34 31.99 -1.16
CA ASP A 2 -8.03 30.60 -1.49
C ASP A 2 -6.76 30.15 -0.72
N LYS A 3 -6.91 29.16 0.15
CA LYS A 3 -5.80 28.58 0.95
C LYS A 3 -4.98 27.56 0.14
N SER A 4 -5.23 27.39 -1.16
CA SER A 4 -4.60 26.37 -2.00
C SER A 4 -3.17 26.70 -2.44
N SER A 5 -2.81 27.99 -2.54
CA SER A 5 -1.59 28.44 -3.22
C SER A 5 -0.27 28.30 -2.45
N ASN A 6 -0.28 27.74 -1.22
CA ASN A 6 0.95 27.68 -0.38
C ASN A 6 1.24 26.27 0.19
N ARG A 7 0.74 25.19 -0.43
CA ARG A 7 1.08 23.83 -0.05
C ARG A 7 2.30 23.34 -0.82
N LYS A 8 3.29 22.80 -0.14
CA LYS A 8 4.46 22.18 -0.79
C LYS A 8 4.06 21.05 -1.75
N TYR A 9 2.99 20.33 -1.43
CA TYR A 9 2.39 19.30 -2.28
C TYR A 9 0.91 19.67 -2.54
N PRO A 10 0.53 19.88 -3.80
CA PRO A 10 -0.87 20.16 -4.18
C PRO A 10 -1.76 18.94 -3.94
N SER A 11 -3.08 19.14 -4.03
CA SER A 11 -4.06 18.04 -3.91
C SER A 11 -3.88 17.01 -5.02
N VAL A 12 -4.17 15.74 -4.72
CA VAL A 12 -4.14 14.65 -5.72
C VAL A 12 -5.07 14.88 -6.92
N ARG A 13 -6.01 15.81 -6.81
CA ARG A 13 -6.93 16.21 -7.89
C ARG A 13 -6.42 17.36 -8.76
N GLU A 14 -5.38 18.06 -8.31
CA GLU A 14 -4.87 19.28 -8.94
C GLU A 14 -3.62 19.03 -9.78
N VAL A 15 -3.08 17.81 -9.76
CA VAL A 15 -1.84 17.42 -10.45
C VAL A 15 -2.11 16.40 -11.54
N SER A 16 -1.37 16.49 -12.62
CA SER A 16 -1.30 15.45 -13.64
C SER A 16 -0.69 14.14 -13.10
N ASP A 17 -0.92 13.04 -13.77
CA ASP A 17 -0.38 11.74 -13.38
C ASP A 17 1.16 11.75 -13.30
N THR A 18 1.82 12.42 -14.25
CA THR A 18 3.30 12.52 -14.28
C THR A 18 3.84 13.35 -13.11
N GLU A 19 3.21 14.50 -12.83
CA GLU A 19 3.58 15.35 -11.69
C GLU A 19 3.33 14.62 -10.37
N ARG A 20 2.24 13.86 -10.27
CA ARG A 20 1.92 13.06 -9.10
C ARG A 20 2.97 12.00 -8.83
N VAL A 21 3.43 11.26 -9.85
CA VAL A 21 4.51 10.26 -9.72
C VAL A 21 5.79 10.91 -9.20
N SER A 22 6.22 12.04 -9.80
CA SER A 22 7.42 12.76 -9.38
C SER A 22 7.32 13.27 -7.95
N MET A 23 6.19 13.89 -7.60
CA MET A 23 5.90 14.41 -6.26
C MET A 23 5.92 13.30 -5.20
N VAL A 24 5.27 12.17 -5.48
CA VAL A 24 5.22 11.01 -4.58
C VAL A 24 6.62 10.42 -4.38
N LYS A 25 7.41 10.32 -5.45
CA LYS A 25 8.80 9.84 -5.38
C LYS A 25 9.66 10.73 -4.48
N GLU A 26 9.66 12.05 -4.72
CA GLU A 26 10.39 13.02 -3.90
C GLU A 26 9.95 12.94 -2.43
N MET A 27 8.64 12.92 -2.20
CA MET A 27 8.07 12.89 -0.87
C MET A 27 8.55 11.66 -0.08
N PHE A 28 8.45 10.47 -0.65
CA PHE A 28 8.86 9.23 0.02
C PHE A 28 10.37 9.16 0.22
N ALA A 29 11.19 9.61 -0.73
CA ALA A 29 12.64 9.69 -0.57
C ALA A 29 13.03 10.53 0.65
N THR A 30 12.33 11.65 0.91
CA THR A 30 12.65 12.55 2.03
C THR A 30 12.24 12.01 3.41
N VAL A 31 11.26 11.14 3.50
CA VAL A 31 10.74 10.64 4.79
C VAL A 31 11.27 9.26 5.17
N THR A 32 11.99 8.57 4.28
CA THR A 32 12.37 7.15 4.38
C THR A 32 12.98 6.77 5.75
N LYS A 33 13.94 7.55 6.27
CA LYS A 33 14.63 7.23 7.54
C LYS A 33 13.72 7.18 8.77
N LYS A 34 12.61 7.89 8.76
CA LYS A 34 11.62 7.94 9.87
C LYS A 34 10.28 7.33 9.49
N TYR A 35 10.16 6.81 8.28
CA TYR A 35 8.89 6.34 7.71
C TYR A 35 8.21 5.28 8.58
N ASP A 36 8.91 4.21 8.91
CA ASP A 36 8.35 3.13 9.74
C ASP A 36 7.96 3.62 11.12
N PHE A 37 8.84 4.40 11.78
CA PHE A 37 8.56 4.96 13.10
C PHE A 37 7.30 5.82 13.09
N LEU A 38 7.17 6.70 12.10
CA LEU A 38 6.02 7.59 11.99
C LEU A 38 4.74 6.85 11.65
N ASN A 39 4.78 5.86 10.77
CA ASN A 39 3.62 5.02 10.47
C ASN A 39 3.15 4.25 11.72
N HIS A 40 4.07 3.67 12.48
CA HIS A 40 3.73 2.99 13.74
C HIS A 40 3.17 3.94 14.79
N LEU A 41 3.75 5.12 14.94
CA LEU A 41 3.28 6.13 15.88
C LEU A 41 1.87 6.62 15.51
N LEU A 42 1.67 7.00 14.26
CA LEU A 42 0.42 7.59 13.78
C LEU A 42 -0.71 6.57 13.67
N SER A 43 -0.41 5.30 13.38
CA SER A 43 -1.38 4.22 13.38
C SER A 43 -1.61 3.62 14.78
N LEU A 44 -0.89 4.07 15.81
CA LEU A 44 -0.83 3.43 17.14
C LEU A 44 -0.45 1.94 17.01
N ARG A 45 0.50 1.63 16.12
CA ARG A 45 0.96 0.27 15.76
C ARG A 45 -0.14 -0.64 15.16
N ARG A 46 -1.29 -0.10 14.76
CA ARG A 46 -2.35 -0.87 14.11
C ARG A 46 -1.93 -1.34 12.72
N ASP A 47 -1.07 -0.61 12.03
CA ASP A 47 -0.48 -1.01 10.74
C ASP A 47 0.18 -2.39 10.79
N VAL A 48 0.87 -2.74 11.87
CA VAL A 48 1.43 -4.08 12.09
C VAL A 48 0.34 -5.15 12.17
N ALA A 49 -0.73 -4.88 12.94
CA ALA A 49 -1.84 -5.81 13.06
C ALA A 49 -2.58 -6.00 11.73
N TRP A 50 -2.75 -4.92 10.96
CA TRP A 50 -3.39 -4.96 9.63
C TRP A 50 -2.56 -5.78 8.63
N ARG A 51 -1.23 -5.57 8.56
CA ARG A 51 -0.35 -6.37 7.70
C ARG A 51 -0.38 -7.85 8.10
N ARG A 52 -0.27 -8.17 9.38
CA ARG A 52 -0.38 -9.55 9.88
C ARG A 52 -1.72 -10.21 9.55
N PHE A 53 -2.82 -9.45 9.60
CA PHE A 53 -4.13 -9.94 9.16
C PHE A 53 -4.13 -10.26 7.67
N THR A 54 -3.55 -9.39 6.84
CA THR A 54 -3.39 -9.61 5.39
C THR A 54 -2.56 -10.87 5.12
N VAL A 55 -1.40 -10.98 5.74
CA VAL A 55 -0.51 -12.15 5.60
C VAL A 55 -1.20 -13.45 6.01
N LYS A 56 -2.02 -13.42 7.08
CA LYS A 56 -2.80 -14.60 7.52
C LYS A 56 -3.80 -15.10 6.46
N LYS A 57 -4.24 -14.23 5.56
CA LYS A 57 -5.18 -14.56 4.48
C LYS A 57 -4.50 -15.08 3.22
N MET A 58 -3.19 -14.95 3.10
CA MET A 58 -2.43 -15.44 1.94
C MET A 58 -2.45 -16.96 1.88
N GLN A 59 -2.57 -17.48 0.66
CA GLN A 59 -2.52 -18.91 0.38
C GLN A 59 -1.49 -19.17 -0.72
N PHE A 60 -0.72 -20.24 -0.56
CA PHE A 60 0.33 -20.63 -1.50
C PHE A 60 0.13 -22.10 -1.85
N PHE A 61 -0.13 -22.41 -3.12
CA PHE A 61 -0.53 -23.76 -3.54
C PHE A 61 0.09 -24.21 -4.87
N LYS A 62 0.73 -23.32 -5.63
CA LYS A 62 1.27 -23.63 -6.96
C LYS A 62 2.73 -23.25 -7.11
N THR A 63 3.08 -22.00 -6.86
CA THR A 63 4.43 -21.47 -7.09
C THR A 63 5.22 -21.26 -5.81
N GLY A 64 4.56 -21.15 -4.67
CA GLY A 64 5.16 -20.74 -3.40
C GLY A 64 5.71 -19.31 -3.45
N ARG A 65 5.17 -18.42 -4.31
CA ARG A 65 5.71 -17.08 -4.56
C ARG A 65 4.71 -15.99 -4.20
N LEU A 66 5.21 -14.98 -3.48
CA LEU A 66 4.51 -13.72 -3.19
C LEU A 66 5.15 -12.57 -3.98
N LEU A 67 4.32 -11.72 -4.57
CA LEU A 67 4.72 -10.39 -5.03
C LEU A 67 4.16 -9.34 -4.06
N ASP A 68 5.04 -8.52 -3.48
CA ASP A 68 4.70 -7.36 -2.64
C ASP A 68 4.89 -6.09 -3.47
N VAL A 69 3.78 -5.50 -3.92
CA VAL A 69 3.76 -4.34 -4.82
C VAL A 69 3.77 -3.05 -4.00
N ALA A 70 4.60 -2.08 -4.38
CA ALA A 70 4.88 -0.88 -3.59
C ALA A 70 5.30 -1.27 -2.15
N CYS A 71 6.30 -2.14 -2.06
CA CYS A 71 6.70 -2.78 -0.81
C CYS A 71 7.34 -1.83 0.20
N GLY A 72 7.73 -0.63 -0.23
CA GLY A 72 8.39 0.38 0.61
C GLY A 72 9.62 -0.21 1.30
N THR A 73 9.64 -0.15 2.62
CA THR A 73 10.71 -0.71 3.48
C THR A 73 10.53 -2.20 3.78
N ALA A 74 9.72 -2.91 3.00
CA ALA A 74 9.50 -4.36 3.02
C ALA A 74 8.83 -4.95 4.28
N ASP A 75 8.05 -4.16 5.01
CA ASP A 75 7.38 -4.66 6.23
C ASP A 75 6.39 -5.80 5.97
N LEU A 76 5.58 -5.72 4.89
CA LEU A 76 4.65 -6.81 4.53
C LEU A 76 5.41 -8.06 4.10
N SER A 77 6.45 -7.90 3.28
CA SER A 77 7.34 -8.97 2.86
C SER A 77 7.98 -9.69 4.05
N ILE A 78 8.46 -8.94 5.04
CA ILE A 78 9.07 -9.49 6.26
C ILE A 78 8.01 -10.23 7.09
N ASP A 79 6.84 -9.65 7.32
CA ASP A 79 5.75 -10.31 8.06
C ASP A 79 5.30 -11.61 7.34
N ALA A 80 5.27 -11.62 6.00
CA ALA A 80 4.95 -12.80 5.20
C ALA A 80 6.01 -13.90 5.32
N ALA A 81 7.30 -13.55 5.23
CA ALA A 81 8.40 -14.49 5.37
C ALA A 81 8.45 -15.13 6.77
N LEU A 82 8.16 -14.36 7.82
CA LEU A 82 8.13 -14.87 9.20
C LEU A 82 6.94 -15.80 9.47
N ARG A 83 5.88 -15.70 8.69
CA ARG A 83 4.69 -16.54 8.87
C ARG A 83 4.68 -17.79 7.98
N HIS A 84 5.23 -17.69 6.78
CA HIS A 84 5.22 -18.75 5.78
C HIS A 84 6.65 -19.16 5.44
N ASP A 85 7.13 -20.26 6.01
CA ASP A 85 8.54 -20.65 5.95
C ASP A 85 9.04 -21.10 4.56
N ARG A 86 8.12 -21.50 3.68
CA ARG A 86 8.43 -22.16 2.39
C ARG A 86 8.17 -21.29 1.17
N ILE A 87 7.97 -19.97 1.34
CA ILE A 87 7.72 -19.07 0.22
C ILE A 87 8.94 -18.25 -0.14
N SER A 88 9.04 -17.88 -1.40
CA SER A 88 9.92 -16.83 -1.89
C SER A 88 9.13 -15.55 -2.15
N ILE A 89 9.72 -14.41 -1.87
CA ILE A 89 9.05 -13.12 -1.92
C ILE A 89 9.85 -12.18 -2.83
N THR A 90 9.16 -11.55 -3.76
CA THR A 90 9.69 -10.44 -4.53
C THR A 90 8.94 -9.18 -4.11
N GLY A 91 9.66 -8.19 -3.59
CA GLY A 91 9.13 -6.86 -3.32
C GLY A 91 9.52 -5.90 -4.43
N ILE A 92 8.58 -5.10 -4.89
CA ILE A 92 8.86 -4.03 -5.84
C ILE A 92 8.42 -2.67 -5.28
N ASP A 93 9.23 -1.65 -5.54
CA ASP A 93 8.87 -0.26 -5.28
C ASP A 93 9.53 0.63 -6.34
N PHE A 94 8.96 1.81 -6.62
CA PHE A 94 9.56 2.73 -7.57
C PHE A 94 10.51 3.74 -6.90
N VAL A 95 10.52 3.78 -5.54
CA VAL A 95 11.42 4.63 -4.72
C VAL A 95 12.61 3.82 -4.25
N PHE A 96 13.78 4.10 -4.82
CA PHE A 96 15.02 3.37 -4.54
C PHE A 96 15.42 3.44 -3.05
N GLU A 97 15.30 4.60 -2.42
CA GLU A 97 15.64 4.83 -1.01
C GLU A 97 14.82 3.97 -0.05
N MET A 98 13.57 3.68 -0.41
CA MET A 98 12.72 2.75 0.33
C MET A 98 13.27 1.32 0.26
N LEU A 99 13.62 0.87 -0.95
CA LEU A 99 14.19 -0.45 -1.18
C LEU A 99 15.52 -0.64 -0.45
N ASP A 100 16.36 0.38 -0.43
CA ASP A 100 17.65 0.33 0.27
C ASP A 100 17.46 0.11 1.77
N THR A 101 16.59 0.90 2.38
CA THR A 101 16.17 0.69 3.79
C THR A 101 15.57 -0.70 4.01
N GLY A 102 14.77 -1.19 3.07
CA GLY A 102 14.18 -2.52 3.10
C GLY A 102 15.23 -3.63 3.07
N ARG A 103 16.24 -3.52 2.21
CA ARG A 103 17.37 -4.47 2.13
C ARG A 103 18.11 -4.59 3.46
N ASP A 104 18.38 -3.46 4.12
CA ASP A 104 19.00 -3.44 5.42
C ASP A 104 18.16 -4.15 6.50
N LYS A 105 16.84 -3.93 6.47
CA LYS A 105 15.91 -4.61 7.39
C LYS A 105 15.88 -6.12 7.15
N ILE A 106 15.80 -6.56 5.90
CA ILE A 106 15.79 -7.95 5.48
C ILE A 106 17.08 -8.66 5.94
N LYS A 107 18.24 -8.03 5.66
CA LYS A 107 19.56 -8.56 6.05
C LYS A 107 19.70 -8.72 7.57
N ARG A 108 19.29 -7.69 8.33
CA ARG A 108 19.32 -7.76 9.82
C ARG A 108 18.44 -8.86 10.39
N LYS A 109 17.44 -9.35 9.64
CA LYS A 109 16.57 -10.46 10.04
C LYS A 109 16.97 -11.81 9.45
N GLY A 110 18.05 -11.88 8.65
CA GLY A 110 18.51 -13.10 8.00
C GLY A 110 17.52 -13.64 6.95
N LEU A 111 16.74 -12.76 6.29
CA LEU A 111 15.71 -13.13 5.32
C LEU A 111 16.13 -12.91 3.86
N ASP A 112 17.36 -12.51 3.61
CA ASP A 112 17.94 -12.16 2.32
C ASP A 112 17.92 -13.31 1.29
N ARG A 113 17.89 -14.57 1.74
CA ARG A 113 17.73 -15.74 0.88
C ARG A 113 16.29 -15.96 0.40
N ARG A 114 15.32 -15.30 1.02
CA ARG A 114 13.88 -15.52 0.78
C ARG A 114 13.16 -14.30 0.25
N ILE A 115 13.71 -13.11 0.46
CA ILE A 115 13.13 -11.84 0.03
C ILE A 115 14.12 -11.13 -0.88
N SER A 116 13.72 -10.87 -2.12
CA SER A 116 14.44 -10.03 -3.07
C SER A 116 13.66 -8.73 -3.31
N LEU A 117 14.39 -7.62 -3.46
CA LEU A 117 13.78 -6.32 -3.73
C LEU A 117 14.32 -5.77 -5.05
N MET A 118 13.43 -5.23 -5.88
CA MET A 118 13.79 -4.58 -7.15
C MET A 118 12.99 -3.30 -7.38
N GLN A 119 13.58 -2.36 -8.12
CA GLN A 119 12.89 -1.14 -8.51
C GLN A 119 12.03 -1.41 -9.74
N SER A 120 10.72 -1.11 -9.66
CA SER A 120 9.79 -1.31 -10.77
C SER A 120 8.54 -0.46 -10.61
N ASP A 121 7.85 -0.22 -11.74
CA ASP A 121 6.52 0.40 -11.77
C ASP A 121 5.44 -0.67 -11.59
N ALA A 122 4.50 -0.42 -10.69
CA ALA A 122 3.34 -1.28 -10.46
C ALA A 122 2.37 -1.33 -11.65
N MET A 123 2.41 -0.33 -12.53
CA MET A 123 1.57 -0.27 -13.73
C MET A 123 2.18 -1.00 -14.94
N GLU A 124 3.40 -1.55 -14.79
CA GLU A 124 4.10 -2.32 -15.83
C GLU A 124 5.04 -3.32 -15.16
N LEU A 125 4.47 -4.42 -14.67
CA LEU A 125 5.20 -5.42 -13.88
C LEU A 125 6.12 -6.26 -14.76
N PRO A 126 7.44 -6.34 -14.49
CA PRO A 126 8.42 -7.06 -15.29
C PRO A 126 8.40 -8.57 -15.00
N PHE A 127 7.23 -9.16 -14.93
CA PHE A 127 7.04 -10.58 -14.66
C PHE A 127 6.13 -11.21 -15.70
N CYS A 128 6.37 -12.48 -15.99
CA CYS A 128 5.48 -13.27 -16.84
C CYS A 128 4.11 -13.44 -16.18
N ASP A 129 3.10 -13.72 -17.01
CA ASP A 129 1.77 -14.10 -16.55
C ASP A 129 1.84 -15.31 -15.61
N ASN A 130 0.93 -15.38 -14.66
CA ASN A 130 0.76 -16.55 -13.80
C ASN A 130 2.03 -16.94 -13.00
N SER A 131 2.74 -15.97 -12.46
CA SER A 131 4.03 -16.15 -11.77
C SER A 131 3.92 -16.25 -10.24
N PHE A 132 2.82 -15.79 -9.63
CA PHE A 132 2.69 -15.66 -8.17
C PHE A 132 1.37 -16.25 -7.66
N ASP A 133 1.40 -16.98 -6.54
CA ASP A 133 0.17 -17.45 -5.86
C ASP A 133 -0.58 -16.30 -5.20
N ALA A 134 0.16 -15.35 -4.65
CA ALA A 134 -0.40 -14.16 -4.03
C ALA A 134 0.33 -12.90 -4.53
N VAL A 135 -0.44 -11.86 -4.82
CA VAL A 135 0.05 -10.52 -5.13
C VAL A 135 -0.60 -9.57 -4.15
N ALA A 136 0.19 -8.82 -3.42
CA ALA A 136 -0.32 -7.94 -2.38
C ALA A 136 0.23 -6.52 -2.51
N VAL A 137 -0.55 -5.53 -2.09
CA VAL A 137 -0.12 -4.15 -1.91
C VAL A 137 -0.64 -3.64 -0.57
N ALA A 138 0.23 -3.03 0.22
CA ALA A 138 -0.14 -2.43 1.50
C ALA A 138 0.18 -0.93 1.51
N PHE A 139 -0.87 -0.10 1.58
CA PHE A 139 -0.80 1.38 1.68
C PHE A 139 -0.14 2.08 0.49
N GLY A 140 -0.08 1.40 -0.68
CA GLY A 140 0.56 1.90 -1.90
C GLY A 140 -0.42 2.32 -2.99
N VAL A 141 -1.57 1.63 -3.12
CA VAL A 141 -2.47 1.78 -4.29
C VAL A 141 -3.10 3.17 -4.39
N ARG A 142 -3.31 3.87 -3.26
CA ARG A 142 -3.83 5.24 -3.27
C ARG A 142 -2.91 6.23 -3.98
N ASN A 143 -1.61 5.93 -4.07
CA ASN A 143 -0.60 6.78 -4.70
C ASN A 143 -0.43 6.50 -6.19
N MET A 144 -0.96 5.39 -6.69
CA MET A 144 -0.87 5.01 -8.11
C MET A 144 -1.77 5.92 -8.96
N PRO A 145 -1.25 6.51 -10.04
CA PRO A 145 -2.06 7.37 -10.92
C PRO A 145 -3.15 6.57 -11.63
N ASN A 146 -2.83 5.44 -12.21
CA ASN A 146 -3.79 4.54 -12.87
C ASN A 146 -3.96 3.24 -12.07
N ARG A 147 -4.91 3.24 -11.13
CA ARG A 147 -5.19 2.10 -10.26
C ARG A 147 -5.72 0.89 -11.02
N GLU A 148 -6.54 1.12 -12.06
CA GLU A 148 -7.09 0.04 -12.88
C GLU A 148 -5.98 -0.70 -13.64
N LYS A 149 -5.04 0.03 -14.24
CA LYS A 149 -3.87 -0.56 -14.91
C LYS A 149 -3.05 -1.39 -13.92
N ALA A 150 -2.78 -0.85 -12.73
CA ALA A 150 -2.04 -1.57 -11.69
C ALA A 150 -2.77 -2.85 -11.23
N LEU A 151 -4.09 -2.77 -11.02
CA LEU A 151 -4.90 -3.94 -10.64
C LEU A 151 -4.91 -5.02 -11.73
N ARG A 152 -4.98 -4.63 -13.01
CA ARG A 152 -4.89 -5.57 -14.15
C ARG A 152 -3.52 -6.23 -14.23
N GLU A 153 -2.43 -5.49 -14.01
CA GLU A 153 -1.08 -6.04 -13.97
C GLU A 153 -0.90 -7.00 -12.79
N MET A 154 -1.37 -6.64 -11.60
CA MET A 154 -1.38 -7.53 -10.44
C MET A 154 -2.16 -8.83 -10.74
N LEU A 155 -3.32 -8.73 -11.38
CA LEU A 155 -4.11 -9.89 -11.79
C LEU A 155 -3.40 -10.72 -12.87
N ARG A 156 -2.77 -10.08 -13.85
CA ARG A 156 -2.03 -10.75 -14.93
C ARG A 156 -0.96 -11.70 -14.38
N VAL A 157 -0.14 -11.20 -13.46
CA VAL A 157 0.98 -11.98 -12.89
C VAL A 157 0.55 -12.97 -11.81
N THR A 158 -0.69 -12.90 -11.32
CA THR A 158 -1.27 -13.87 -10.39
C THR A 158 -1.62 -15.17 -11.13
N VAL A 159 -1.39 -16.34 -10.53
CA VAL A 159 -1.80 -17.64 -11.09
C VAL A 159 -3.33 -17.80 -11.07
N PRO A 160 -3.95 -18.59 -11.96
CA PRO A 160 -5.36 -18.96 -11.84
C PRO A 160 -5.66 -19.56 -10.45
N GLY A 161 -6.71 -19.06 -9.79
CA GLY A 161 -7.05 -19.40 -8.41
C GLY A 161 -6.24 -18.66 -7.35
N GLY A 162 -5.18 -17.96 -7.74
CA GLY A 162 -4.37 -17.12 -6.85
C GLY A 162 -5.08 -15.84 -6.44
N SER A 163 -4.53 -15.15 -5.46
CA SER A 163 -5.17 -14.00 -4.82
C SER A 163 -4.44 -12.68 -5.06
N VAL A 164 -5.22 -11.62 -5.35
CA VAL A 164 -4.78 -10.23 -5.28
C VAL A 164 -5.34 -9.60 -4.01
N MET A 165 -4.47 -8.98 -3.22
CA MET A 165 -4.80 -8.41 -1.91
C MET A 165 -4.41 -6.95 -1.84
N VAL A 166 -5.34 -6.09 -1.47
CA VAL A 166 -5.11 -4.65 -1.33
C VAL A 166 -5.49 -4.22 0.08
N LEU A 167 -4.47 -3.89 0.87
CA LEU A 167 -4.63 -3.30 2.20
C LEU A 167 -4.48 -1.79 2.09
N GLU A 168 -5.57 -1.03 2.31
CA GLU A 168 -5.52 0.41 2.13
C GLU A 168 -6.38 1.18 3.13
N MET A 169 -5.94 2.38 3.46
CA MET A 169 -6.69 3.31 4.30
C MET A 169 -7.82 3.94 3.50
N THR A 170 -8.98 4.05 4.14
CA THR A 170 -10.17 4.64 3.53
C THR A 170 -10.75 5.72 4.43
N PHE A 171 -11.55 6.61 3.84
CA PHE A 171 -12.27 7.57 4.65
C PHE A 171 -13.49 6.90 5.30
N ILE A 172 -13.59 6.98 6.63
CA ILE A 172 -14.61 6.30 7.42
C ILE A 172 -16.01 6.71 6.98
N GLN A 173 -16.87 5.73 6.69
CA GLN A 173 -18.25 5.95 6.27
C GLN A 173 -19.21 6.17 7.46
N ASN A 174 -18.89 5.63 8.63
CA ASN A 174 -19.70 5.80 9.84
C ASN A 174 -19.73 7.27 10.29
N ARG A 175 -20.93 7.85 10.35
CA ARG A 175 -21.15 9.28 10.60
C ARG A 175 -20.52 9.78 11.90
N MET A 176 -20.57 9.00 12.98
CA MET A 176 -20.03 9.38 14.28
C MET A 176 -18.49 9.35 14.27
N PHE A 177 -17.89 8.31 13.75
CA PHE A 177 -16.42 8.19 13.67
C PHE A 177 -15.82 9.11 12.60
N LYS A 178 -16.57 9.47 11.57
CA LYS A 178 -16.15 10.36 10.49
C LYS A 178 -15.65 11.71 11.01
N ILE A 179 -16.36 12.30 11.97
CA ILE A 179 -16.00 13.61 12.57
C ILE A 179 -14.68 13.49 13.32
N ILE A 180 -14.55 12.48 14.18
CA ILE A 180 -13.33 12.25 14.99
C ILE A 180 -12.13 11.98 14.07
N TYR A 181 -12.33 11.15 13.05
CA TYR A 181 -11.26 10.80 12.09
C TYR A 181 -10.86 12.00 11.22
N HIS A 182 -11.83 12.83 10.81
CA HIS A 182 -11.57 14.07 10.10
C HIS A 182 -10.75 15.05 10.95
N ILE A 183 -11.08 15.22 12.22
CA ILE A 183 -10.31 16.04 13.18
C ILE A 183 -8.88 15.47 13.31
N TYR A 184 -8.75 14.15 13.48
CA TYR A 184 -7.45 13.49 13.55
C TYR A 184 -6.61 13.78 12.31
N LEU A 185 -7.12 13.52 11.10
CA LEU A 185 -6.37 13.67 9.85
C LEU A 185 -5.98 15.12 9.55
N ASN A 186 -6.85 16.08 9.84
CA ASN A 186 -6.64 17.47 9.41
C ASN A 186 -5.97 18.34 10.48
N TYR A 187 -6.04 17.97 11.75
CA TYR A 187 -5.54 18.80 12.84
C TYR A 187 -4.49 18.11 13.70
N LEU A 188 -4.70 16.87 14.14
CA LEU A 188 -3.80 16.19 15.07
C LEU A 188 -2.59 15.61 14.31
N LEU A 189 -2.83 14.89 13.23
CA LEU A 189 -1.80 14.23 12.43
C LEU A 189 -0.76 15.23 11.87
N PRO A 190 -1.13 16.39 11.26
CA PRO A 190 -0.16 17.37 10.80
C PRO A 190 0.64 18.02 11.94
N ARG A 191 0.02 18.23 13.12
CA ARG A 191 0.74 18.77 14.29
C ARG A 191 1.79 17.79 14.80
N LEU A 192 1.44 16.52 14.97
CA LEU A 192 2.39 15.47 15.35
C LEU A 192 3.52 15.34 14.33
N ALA A 193 3.17 15.35 13.04
CA ALA A 193 4.14 15.28 11.95
C ALA A 193 5.13 16.45 11.97
N LYS A 194 4.70 17.67 12.33
CA LYS A 194 5.58 18.83 12.44
C LYS A 194 6.73 18.64 13.44
N TYR A 195 6.49 17.87 14.52
CA TYR A 195 7.53 17.62 15.54
C TYR A 195 8.43 16.44 15.19
N PHE A 196 7.91 15.43 14.50
CA PHE A 196 8.62 14.15 14.31
C PHE A 196 9.11 13.92 12.89
N SER A 197 8.51 14.56 11.88
CA SER A 197 8.83 14.35 10.47
C SER A 197 9.78 15.41 9.92
N PRO A 198 10.77 15.02 9.09
CA PRO A 198 11.57 15.96 8.32
C PRO A 198 10.75 16.67 7.23
N ASN A 199 9.61 16.12 6.83
CA ASN A 199 8.72 16.66 5.81
C ASN A 199 7.25 16.64 6.28
N PRO A 200 6.80 17.64 7.07
CA PRO A 200 5.43 17.71 7.55
C PRO A 200 4.37 17.81 6.43
N ALA A 201 4.74 18.36 5.26
CA ALA A 201 3.83 18.48 4.12
C ALA A 201 3.38 17.10 3.57
N ALA A 202 4.19 16.06 3.72
CA ALA A 202 3.82 14.68 3.36
C ALA A 202 2.56 14.18 4.07
N TYR A 203 2.25 14.70 5.25
CA TYR A 203 1.09 14.27 6.03
C TYR A 203 -0.20 15.01 5.65
N HIS A 204 -0.08 16.21 5.07
CA HIS A 204 -1.20 16.85 4.39
C HIS A 204 -1.57 16.07 3.13
N TYR A 205 -0.56 15.63 2.36
CA TYR A 205 -0.79 14.74 1.22
C TYR A 205 -1.41 13.40 1.65
N LEU A 206 -0.93 12.80 2.75
CA LEU A 206 -1.50 11.57 3.30
C LEU A 206 -3.00 11.73 3.59
N ALA A 207 -3.39 12.78 4.31
CA ALA A 207 -4.79 13.06 4.62
C ALA A 207 -5.61 13.27 3.34
N ASP A 208 -5.12 14.06 2.39
CA ASP A 208 -5.76 14.32 1.11
C ASP A 208 -5.93 13.04 0.27
N SER A 209 -4.89 12.20 0.18
CA SER A 209 -4.94 10.94 -0.57
C SER A 209 -5.92 9.92 0.03
N ILE A 210 -6.08 9.88 1.36
CA ILE A 210 -7.09 9.05 2.03
C ILE A 210 -8.50 9.57 1.76
N MET A 211 -8.71 10.87 1.85
CA MET A 211 -10.04 11.48 1.63
C MET A 211 -10.51 11.35 0.18
N ASN A 212 -9.59 11.28 -0.78
CA ASN A 212 -9.86 11.14 -2.21
C ASN A 212 -9.76 9.68 -2.71
N PHE A 213 -9.51 8.71 -1.83
CA PHE A 213 -9.53 7.30 -2.19
C PHE A 213 -10.98 6.80 -2.33
N PRO A 214 -11.28 5.89 -3.28
CA PRO A 214 -12.61 5.32 -3.42
C PRO A 214 -13.12 4.72 -2.11
N ASN A 215 -14.43 4.80 -1.88
CA ASN A 215 -15.02 4.08 -0.77
C ASN A 215 -14.87 2.55 -0.96
N PRO A 216 -15.01 1.74 0.10
CA PRO A 216 -14.72 0.31 0.02
C PRO A 216 -15.55 -0.46 -1.02
N ASP A 217 -16.81 -0.04 -1.26
CA ASP A 217 -17.67 -0.67 -2.27
C ASP A 217 -17.27 -0.29 -3.69
N ALA A 218 -16.92 0.97 -3.90
CA ALA A 218 -16.42 1.46 -5.20
C ALA A 218 -15.07 0.80 -5.54
N PHE A 219 -14.19 0.62 -4.55
CA PHE A 219 -12.92 -0.04 -4.79
C PHE A 219 -13.07 -1.54 -5.06
N ALA A 220 -14.02 -2.22 -4.37
CA ALA A 220 -14.35 -3.61 -4.66
C ALA A 220 -14.83 -3.78 -6.11
N ARG A 221 -15.74 -2.90 -6.59
CA ARG A 221 -16.16 -2.90 -8.01
C ARG A 221 -15.01 -2.68 -8.97
N MET A 222 -14.07 -1.77 -8.66
CA MET A 222 -12.88 -1.56 -9.48
C MET A 222 -12.02 -2.84 -9.60
N MET A 223 -11.92 -3.65 -8.55
CA MET A 223 -11.24 -4.95 -8.60
C MET A 223 -12.02 -5.96 -9.47
N GLU A 224 -13.35 -5.97 -9.39
CA GLU A 224 -14.20 -6.82 -10.24
C GLU A 224 -14.10 -6.41 -11.72
N GLU A 225 -14.12 -5.11 -12.02
CA GLU A 225 -13.93 -4.54 -13.38
C GLU A 225 -12.53 -4.83 -13.94
N ALA A 226 -11.52 -4.97 -13.06
CA ALA A 226 -10.19 -5.43 -13.46
C ALA A 226 -10.11 -6.93 -13.78
N GLY A 227 -11.22 -7.69 -13.57
CA GLY A 227 -11.35 -9.11 -13.91
C GLY A 227 -11.20 -10.07 -12.72
N MET A 228 -11.17 -9.57 -11.49
CA MET A 228 -11.13 -10.42 -10.29
C MET A 228 -12.51 -10.96 -9.95
N VAL A 229 -12.58 -12.19 -9.43
CA VAL A 229 -13.80 -12.81 -8.94
C VAL A 229 -13.77 -13.02 -7.44
N GLY A 230 -14.95 -13.18 -6.83
CA GLY A 230 -15.09 -13.44 -5.40
C GLY A 230 -14.50 -12.33 -4.53
N VAL A 231 -14.61 -11.08 -4.96
CA VAL A 231 -14.06 -9.94 -4.24
C VAL A 231 -14.70 -9.82 -2.85
N LYS A 232 -13.85 -9.81 -1.82
CA LYS A 232 -14.25 -9.66 -0.41
C LYS A 232 -13.58 -8.44 0.19
N LYS A 233 -14.26 -7.77 1.12
CA LYS A 233 -13.76 -6.63 1.86
C LYS A 233 -13.85 -6.90 3.36
N TYR A 234 -12.76 -6.67 4.06
CA TYR A 234 -12.63 -6.87 5.51
C TYR A 234 -12.35 -5.52 6.17
N PRO A 235 -13.32 -4.95 6.92
CA PRO A 235 -13.10 -3.73 7.66
C PRO A 235 -12.15 -3.98 8.84
N LEU A 236 -11.16 -3.11 9.00
CA LEU A 236 -10.19 -3.16 10.08
C LEU A 236 -10.28 -1.84 10.86
N THR A 237 -10.16 -1.93 12.19
CA THR A 237 -10.20 -0.77 13.10
C THR A 237 -11.34 0.21 12.75
N PHE A 238 -12.60 -0.27 12.91
CA PHE A 238 -13.82 0.52 12.65
C PHE A 238 -13.93 1.11 11.23
N GLY A 239 -13.24 0.50 10.23
CA GLY A 239 -13.27 0.96 8.84
C GLY A 239 -12.27 2.07 8.49
N VAL A 240 -11.27 2.32 9.35
CA VAL A 240 -10.10 3.17 9.01
C VAL A 240 -9.29 2.57 7.88
N THR A 241 -9.21 1.26 7.84
CA THR A 241 -8.48 0.48 6.85
C THR A 241 -9.35 -0.68 6.39
N TYR A 242 -9.25 -1.03 5.12
CA TYR A 242 -9.86 -2.23 4.56
C TYR A 242 -8.80 -3.11 3.92
N LEU A 243 -8.96 -4.42 4.11
CA LEU A 243 -8.34 -5.41 3.25
C LEU A 243 -9.37 -5.82 2.20
N HIS A 244 -9.07 -5.58 0.93
CA HIS A 244 -9.80 -6.16 -0.19
C HIS A 244 -9.04 -7.37 -0.71
N THR A 245 -9.75 -8.44 -1.04
CA THR A 245 -9.17 -9.64 -1.66
C THR A 245 -10.00 -10.04 -2.86
N GLY A 246 -9.36 -10.34 -3.98
CA GLY A 246 -9.99 -10.89 -5.16
C GLY A 246 -9.19 -12.09 -5.66
N THR A 247 -9.84 -12.98 -6.38
CA THR A 247 -9.21 -14.19 -6.93
C THR A 247 -9.12 -14.08 -8.44
N LYS A 248 -8.01 -14.53 -9.02
CA LYS A 248 -7.92 -14.70 -10.48
C LYS A 248 -8.83 -15.85 -10.90
N PRO A 249 -9.72 -15.68 -11.89
CA PRO A 249 -10.52 -16.77 -12.41
C PRO A 249 -9.66 -17.99 -12.76
N GLY A 250 -10.19 -19.18 -12.53
CA GLY A 250 -9.63 -20.43 -13.08
C GLY A 250 -9.70 -20.40 -14.60
N ALA A 251 -8.81 -21.12 -15.25
CA ALA A 251 -8.89 -21.34 -16.70
C ALA A 251 -10.07 -22.24 -17.03
#